data_23c0b6097584055bed960cbb87e173ca
#
_entry.id   23c0b6097584055bed960cbb87e173ca
#
_cell.length_a   1.000
_cell.length_b   1.000
_cell.length_c   1.000
_cell.angle_alpha   90.00
_cell.angle_beta   90.00
_cell.angle_gamma   90.00
#
_symmetry.space_group_name_H-M   'P 1'
#
loop_
_entity.id
_entity.type
_entity.pdbx_description
1 polymer ?
#
loop_
_entity_poly.entity_id
_entity_poly.type
_entity_poly.pdbx_seq_one_letter_code
_entity_poly.pdbx_strand_id
1 'polypeptide(L)'
;MEVFQSMALLAELVQCGGPIFTWCYDEKGNLLRSNCPDEAFLSGIFDLFGCKQQMMEYGAAHDTPITLGTALGILWAAAFEKKNGELKRAWVMGPVFYQDVSMRGIEQGLRYYSHLETSVSWTMHLQQVLAKVPVLQNTILHRYTLMMHYCLTGIHLEISDINSETPPKVYDPTYTPAHDRHKVWMAEQGLL
;
A
#
# COMPACT_ATOMS: atom_id res chain seq x y z
N MET A 1 -14.99 19.13 -13.10
CA MET A 1 -15.36 17.71 -12.93
C MET A 1 -15.26 17.39 -11.45
N GLU A 2 -16.27 16.79 -10.86
CA GLU A 2 -16.20 16.49 -9.43
C GLU A 2 -15.15 15.43 -9.15
N VAL A 3 -14.41 15.58 -8.06
CA VAL A 3 -13.31 14.68 -7.63
C VAL A 3 -13.74 13.21 -7.66
N PHE A 4 -14.95 12.91 -7.17
CA PHE A 4 -15.47 11.54 -7.16
C PHE A 4 -15.67 10.95 -8.55
N GLN A 5 -16.07 11.75 -9.55
CA GLN A 5 -16.22 11.27 -10.94
C GLN A 5 -14.84 10.98 -11.54
N SER A 6 -13.87 11.86 -11.34
CA SER A 6 -12.50 11.64 -11.81
C SER A 6 -11.90 10.38 -11.21
N MET A 7 -12.09 10.18 -9.91
CA MET A 7 -11.60 9.00 -9.21
C MET A 7 -12.32 7.71 -9.63
N ALA A 8 -13.62 7.78 -9.93
CA ALA A 8 -14.35 6.62 -10.44
C ALA A 8 -13.82 6.18 -11.82
N LEU A 9 -13.60 7.13 -12.74
CA LEU A 9 -13.01 6.84 -14.05
C LEU A 9 -11.60 6.29 -13.95
N LEU A 10 -10.78 6.83 -13.03
CA LEU A 10 -9.44 6.30 -12.76
C LEU A 10 -9.52 4.86 -12.23
N ALA A 11 -10.42 4.58 -11.31
CA ALA A 11 -10.63 3.24 -10.77
C ALA A 11 -11.01 2.22 -11.86
N GLU A 12 -11.89 2.58 -12.76
CA GLU A 12 -12.26 1.75 -13.93
C GLU A 12 -11.06 1.51 -14.85
N LEU A 13 -10.29 2.57 -15.16
CA LEU A 13 -9.10 2.46 -15.99
C LEU A 13 -8.06 1.53 -15.38
N VAL A 14 -7.80 1.66 -14.09
CA VAL A 14 -6.80 0.84 -13.38
C VAL A 14 -7.23 -0.62 -13.34
N GLN A 15 -8.52 -0.91 -13.18
CA GLN A 15 -9.06 -2.26 -13.21
C GLN A 15 -8.93 -2.95 -14.58
N CYS A 16 -8.80 -2.21 -15.68
CA CYS A 16 -8.47 -2.79 -16.99
C CYS A 16 -7.09 -3.47 -16.99
N GLY A 17 -6.18 -3.06 -16.12
CA GLY A 17 -4.84 -3.64 -15.95
C GLY A 17 -4.75 -4.81 -14.99
N GLY A 18 -5.86 -5.15 -14.28
CA GLY A 18 -5.89 -6.22 -13.28
C GLY A 18 -6.76 -5.86 -12.07
N PRO A 19 -6.85 -6.75 -11.07
CA PRO A 19 -7.64 -6.54 -9.87
C PRO A 19 -6.95 -5.55 -8.90
N ILE A 20 -6.83 -4.30 -9.34
CA ILE A 20 -6.33 -3.19 -8.54
C ILE A 20 -7.55 -2.39 -8.08
N PHE A 21 -7.65 -2.18 -6.78
CA PHE A 21 -8.81 -1.54 -6.16
C PHE A 21 -8.48 -0.16 -5.61
N THR A 22 -9.52 0.60 -5.32
CA THR A 22 -9.40 1.93 -4.72
C THR A 22 -10.22 2.01 -3.44
N TRP A 23 -9.67 2.69 -2.46
CA TRP A 23 -10.32 3.00 -1.18
C TRP A 23 -10.26 4.50 -0.94
N CYS A 24 -11.27 5.02 -0.28
CA CYS A 24 -11.32 6.40 0.17
C CYS A 24 -11.56 6.43 1.68
N TYR A 25 -10.69 7.11 2.40
CA TYR A 25 -10.78 7.32 3.84
C TYR A 25 -11.07 8.80 4.15
N ASP A 26 -11.79 9.06 5.24
CA ASP A 26 -11.96 10.42 5.77
C ASP A 26 -10.68 10.89 6.52
N GLU A 27 -10.71 12.10 7.05
CA GLU A 27 -9.62 12.71 7.80
C GLU A 27 -9.29 11.98 9.13
N LYS A 28 -10.16 11.08 9.57
CA LYS A 28 -9.97 10.24 10.78
C LYS A 28 -9.52 8.83 10.46
N GLY A 29 -9.38 8.50 9.17
CA GLY A 29 -9.04 7.16 8.71
C GLY A 29 -10.22 6.18 8.70
N ASN A 30 -11.47 6.66 8.74
CA ASN A 30 -12.63 5.81 8.53
C ASN A 30 -12.84 5.58 7.03
N LEU A 31 -13.12 4.34 6.65
CA LEU A 31 -13.40 3.98 5.27
C LEU A 31 -14.75 4.56 4.84
N LEU A 32 -14.72 5.38 3.78
CA LEU A 32 -15.92 6.01 3.20
C LEU A 32 -16.43 5.20 2.00
N ARG A 33 -15.52 4.67 1.19
CA ARG A 33 -15.86 4.02 -0.07
C ARG A 33 -14.74 3.08 -0.52
N SER A 34 -15.13 1.98 -1.15
CA SER A 34 -14.21 1.07 -1.86
C SER A 34 -14.92 0.46 -3.08
N ASN A 35 -14.15 0.00 -4.05
CA ASN A 35 -14.63 -0.86 -5.12
C ASN A 35 -14.05 -2.30 -5.01
N CYS A 36 -13.45 -2.63 -3.88
CA CYS A 36 -12.88 -3.94 -3.61
C CYS A 36 -13.97 -4.93 -3.17
N PRO A 37 -14.13 -6.09 -3.82
CA PRO A 37 -15.10 -7.09 -3.39
C PRO A 37 -14.74 -7.76 -2.07
N ASP A 38 -13.45 -7.79 -1.70
CA ASP A 38 -12.94 -8.34 -0.43
C ASP A 38 -12.43 -7.24 0.50
N GLU A 39 -13.22 -6.16 0.56
CA GLU A 39 -12.88 -4.90 1.23
C GLU A 39 -12.42 -5.09 2.68
N ALA A 40 -13.20 -5.83 3.47
CA ALA A 40 -12.92 -5.96 4.89
C ALA A 40 -11.57 -6.63 5.16
N PHE A 41 -11.21 -7.63 4.36
CA PHE A 41 -9.96 -8.35 4.53
C PHE A 41 -8.76 -7.52 4.06
N LEU A 42 -8.82 -6.95 2.86
CA LEU A 42 -7.71 -6.16 2.31
C LEU A 42 -7.50 -4.83 3.03
N SER A 43 -8.57 -4.18 3.46
CA SER A 43 -8.48 -3.01 4.34
C SER A 43 -7.90 -3.38 5.70
N GLY A 44 -8.26 -4.54 6.23
CA GLY A 44 -7.68 -5.09 7.46
C GLY A 44 -6.18 -5.34 7.35
N ILE A 45 -5.71 -5.87 6.22
CA ILE A 45 -4.27 -6.05 5.95
C ILE A 45 -3.55 -4.69 5.90
N PHE A 46 -4.12 -3.71 5.22
CA PHE A 46 -3.57 -2.36 5.11
C PHE A 46 -3.40 -1.69 6.49
N ASP A 47 -4.37 -1.91 7.38
CA ASP A 47 -4.33 -1.42 8.76
C ASP A 47 -3.35 -2.23 9.64
N LEU A 48 -3.42 -3.56 9.56
CA LEU A 48 -2.63 -4.48 10.35
C LEU A 48 -1.12 -4.28 10.17
N PHE A 49 -0.68 -3.97 8.96
CA PHE A 49 0.72 -3.71 8.65
C PHE A 49 1.14 -2.25 8.86
N GLY A 50 0.28 -1.42 9.46
CA GLY A 50 0.59 -0.04 9.81
C GLY A 50 0.54 0.95 8.64
N CYS A 51 0.20 0.50 7.44
CA CYS A 51 0.17 1.35 6.26
C CYS A 51 -0.88 2.45 6.36
N LYS A 52 -2.04 2.17 6.99
CA LYS A 52 -3.09 3.17 7.18
C LYS A 52 -2.62 4.31 8.09
N GLN A 53 -2.01 3.98 9.22
CA GLN A 53 -1.47 5.00 10.13
C GLN A 53 -0.42 5.85 9.42
N GLN A 54 0.56 5.22 8.78
CA GLN A 54 1.63 5.91 8.05
C GLN A 54 1.06 6.83 6.95
N MET A 55 0.08 6.36 6.20
CA MET A 55 -0.62 7.16 5.19
C MET A 55 -1.27 8.40 5.79
N MET A 56 -2.01 8.25 6.89
CA MET A 56 -2.72 9.37 7.53
C MET A 56 -1.75 10.40 8.10
N GLU A 57 -0.68 9.97 8.76
CA GLU A 57 0.37 10.85 9.29
C GLU A 57 1.07 11.61 8.16
N TYR A 58 1.43 10.91 7.08
CA TYR A 58 2.06 11.54 5.93
C TYR A 58 1.12 12.54 5.25
N GLY A 59 -0.14 12.15 4.98
CA GLY A 59 -1.13 13.00 4.34
C GLY A 59 -1.48 14.25 5.15
N ALA A 60 -1.42 14.19 6.47
CA ALA A 60 -1.59 15.37 7.32
C ALA A 60 -0.44 16.39 7.14
N ALA A 61 0.78 15.90 6.93
CA ALA A 61 1.99 16.72 6.86
C ALA A 61 2.38 17.17 5.45
N HIS A 62 2.02 16.42 4.41
CA HIS A 62 2.53 16.62 3.03
C HIS A 62 1.38 16.69 2.01
N ASP A 63 1.60 17.40 0.92
CA ASP A 63 0.66 17.53 -0.21
C ASP A 63 0.97 16.56 -1.35
N THR A 64 2.15 15.95 -1.35
CA THR A 64 2.59 15.01 -2.37
C THR A 64 2.05 13.60 -2.12
N PRO A 65 1.87 12.78 -3.16
CA PRO A 65 1.46 11.39 -2.98
C PRO A 65 2.59 10.52 -2.43
N ILE A 66 2.22 9.34 -1.91
CA ILE A 66 3.16 8.39 -1.32
C ILE A 66 2.88 6.98 -1.82
N THR A 67 3.92 6.15 -1.93
CA THR A 67 3.79 4.70 -2.03
C THR A 67 4.12 4.06 -0.69
N LEU A 68 3.28 3.12 -0.29
CA LEU A 68 3.34 2.41 0.99
C LEU A 68 3.54 0.94 0.73
N GLY A 69 4.34 0.32 1.53
CA GLY A 69 4.58 -1.08 1.34
C GLY A 69 4.68 -1.87 2.64
N THR A 70 4.66 -3.19 2.52
CA THR A 70 4.76 -4.13 3.63
C THR A 70 5.97 -5.05 3.51
N ALA A 71 6.30 -5.69 4.62
CA ALA A 71 7.29 -6.76 4.63
C ALA A 71 6.90 -7.98 3.75
N LEU A 72 5.65 -8.09 3.32
CA LEU A 72 5.19 -9.10 2.36
C LEU A 72 5.45 -8.72 0.89
N GLY A 73 6.02 -7.54 0.64
CA GLY A 73 6.21 -7.01 -0.72
C GLY A 73 4.93 -6.46 -1.36
N ILE A 74 3.86 -6.32 -0.59
CA ILE A 74 2.62 -5.69 -1.05
C ILE A 74 2.82 -4.18 -1.02
N LEU A 75 2.43 -3.53 -2.11
CA LEU A 75 2.50 -2.08 -2.27
C LEU A 75 1.10 -1.48 -2.45
N TRP A 76 0.93 -0.30 -1.90
CA TRP A 76 -0.18 0.61 -2.16
C TRP A 76 0.33 1.98 -2.56
N ALA A 77 -0.48 2.71 -3.29
CA ALA A 77 -0.27 4.13 -3.57
C ALA A 77 -1.34 4.95 -2.84
N ALA A 78 -0.96 6.11 -2.31
CA ALA A 78 -1.90 7.01 -1.68
C ALA A 78 -1.72 8.44 -2.18
N ALA A 79 -2.83 9.15 -2.34
CA ALA A 79 -2.87 10.58 -2.66
C ALA A 79 -3.96 11.26 -1.82
N PHE A 80 -3.85 12.57 -1.65
CA PHE A 80 -4.56 13.30 -0.63
C PHE A 80 -5.39 14.43 -1.22
N GLU A 81 -6.62 14.54 -0.77
CA GLU A 81 -7.48 15.67 -1.00
C GLU A 81 -7.42 16.58 0.23
N LYS A 82 -6.96 17.82 0.05
CA LYS A 82 -6.89 18.81 1.11
C LYS A 82 -7.82 19.98 0.83
N LYS A 83 -8.28 20.59 1.91
CA LYS A 83 -9.04 21.84 1.86
C LYS A 83 -8.49 22.79 2.90
N ASN A 84 -8.03 23.96 2.44
CA ASN A 84 -7.37 24.96 3.29
C ASN A 84 -6.13 24.43 4.03
N GLY A 85 -5.35 23.52 3.39
CA GLY A 85 -4.18 22.88 3.99
C GLY A 85 -4.49 21.67 4.91
N GLU A 86 -5.76 21.43 5.24
CA GLU A 86 -6.16 20.29 6.07
C GLU A 86 -6.54 19.08 5.23
N LEU A 87 -6.11 17.90 5.64
CA LEU A 87 -6.50 16.64 5.04
C LEU A 87 -8.04 16.45 5.16
N LYS A 88 -8.68 16.18 4.04
CA LYS A 88 -10.12 15.87 3.98
C LYS A 88 -10.37 14.41 3.64
N ARG A 89 -9.60 13.89 2.70
CA ARG A 89 -9.70 12.49 2.28
C ARG A 89 -8.34 11.97 1.86
N ALA A 90 -8.09 10.71 2.17
CA ALA A 90 -6.99 9.95 1.64
C ALA A 90 -7.54 8.90 0.67
N TRP A 91 -7.01 8.88 -0.54
CA TRP A 91 -7.34 7.88 -1.55
C TRP A 91 -6.18 6.91 -1.68
N VAL A 92 -6.50 5.64 -1.66
CA VAL A 92 -5.54 4.53 -1.74
C VAL A 92 -5.84 3.69 -2.95
N MET A 93 -4.81 3.19 -3.61
CA MET A 93 -4.90 2.27 -4.73
C MET A 93 -3.96 1.09 -4.50
N GLY A 94 -4.41 -0.10 -4.78
CA GLY A 94 -3.69 -1.35 -4.62
C GLY A 94 -4.64 -2.50 -4.29
N PRO A 95 -4.14 -3.58 -3.67
CA PRO A 95 -2.73 -3.92 -3.51
C PRO A 95 -2.09 -4.32 -4.84
N VAL A 96 -0.77 -4.19 -4.92
CA VAL A 96 0.03 -4.72 -6.02
C VAL A 96 1.33 -5.30 -5.48
N PHE A 97 1.93 -6.22 -6.23
CA PHE A 97 3.31 -6.63 -6.01
C PHE A 97 4.21 -5.93 -7.01
N TYR A 98 5.41 -5.60 -6.58
CA TYR A 98 6.41 -5.02 -7.48
C TYR A 98 7.22 -6.10 -8.22
N GLN A 99 7.27 -7.33 -7.67
CA GLN A 99 7.89 -8.51 -8.25
C GLN A 99 7.12 -9.77 -7.83
N ASP A 100 7.31 -10.87 -8.53
CA ASP A 100 6.73 -12.14 -8.12
C ASP A 100 7.17 -12.49 -6.70
N VAL A 101 6.19 -12.69 -5.83
CA VAL A 101 6.41 -13.07 -4.44
C VAL A 101 6.09 -14.55 -4.30
N SER A 102 7.11 -15.34 -3.93
CA SER A 102 6.90 -16.76 -3.66
C SER A 102 6.13 -16.97 -2.35
N MET A 103 5.46 -18.11 -2.23
CA MET A 103 4.78 -18.50 -0.97
C MET A 103 5.74 -18.50 0.22
N ARG A 104 6.98 -18.98 0.00
CA ARG A 104 8.04 -18.94 1.01
C ARG A 104 8.36 -17.51 1.43
N GLY A 105 8.29 -16.58 0.48
CA GLY A 105 8.48 -15.17 0.74
C GLY A 105 7.39 -14.58 1.61
N ILE A 106 6.13 -14.96 1.37
CA ILE A 106 5.00 -14.53 2.20
C ILE A 106 5.17 -15.05 3.64
N GLU A 107 5.54 -16.32 3.79
CA GLU A 107 5.79 -16.92 5.11
C GLU A 107 6.91 -16.20 5.87
N GLN A 108 8.02 -15.89 5.19
CA GLN A 108 9.12 -15.13 5.78
C GLN A 108 8.69 -13.71 6.16
N GLY A 109 7.94 -13.03 5.30
CA GLY A 109 7.41 -11.71 5.58
C GLY A 109 6.44 -11.71 6.78
N LEU A 110 5.62 -12.76 6.93
CA LEU A 110 4.74 -12.91 8.11
C LEU A 110 5.53 -13.07 9.41
N ARG A 111 6.68 -13.73 9.37
CA ARG A 111 7.56 -13.84 10.57
C ARG A 111 8.10 -12.48 11.01
N TYR A 112 8.27 -11.53 10.12
CA TYR A 112 8.63 -10.16 10.46
C TYR A 112 7.57 -9.49 11.36
N TYR A 113 6.31 -9.90 11.18
CA TYR A 113 5.19 -9.47 12.01
C TYR A 113 4.85 -10.51 13.09
N SER A 114 5.87 -11.12 13.70
CA SER A 114 5.72 -12.19 14.71
C SER A 114 4.88 -11.81 15.94
N HIS A 115 4.64 -10.50 16.14
CA HIS A 115 3.71 -10.00 17.17
C HIS A 115 2.23 -10.19 16.79
N LEU A 116 1.95 -10.56 15.53
CA LEU A 116 0.59 -10.82 15.07
C LEU A 116 0.27 -12.29 15.33
N GLU A 117 -0.70 -12.53 16.21
CA GLU A 117 -1.29 -13.86 16.38
C GLU A 117 -2.14 -14.19 15.15
N THR A 118 -1.60 -14.99 14.24
CA THR A 118 -2.32 -15.40 13.03
C THR A 118 -2.76 -16.85 13.16
N SER A 119 -4.05 -17.12 12.95
CA SER A 119 -4.53 -18.48 12.83
C SER A 119 -4.14 -19.12 11.49
N VAL A 120 -4.10 -20.44 11.43
CA VAL A 120 -3.84 -21.18 10.18
C VAL A 120 -4.87 -20.80 9.11
N SER A 121 -6.14 -20.67 9.47
CA SER A 121 -7.20 -20.29 8.53
C SER A 121 -7.01 -18.87 7.98
N TRP A 122 -6.57 -17.93 8.81
CA TRP A 122 -6.25 -16.58 8.36
C TRP A 122 -5.07 -16.57 7.39
N THR A 123 -4.00 -17.32 7.69
CA THR A 123 -2.84 -17.43 6.81
C THR A 123 -3.20 -18.05 5.46
N MET A 124 -4.02 -19.10 5.45
CA MET A 124 -4.51 -19.71 4.20
C MET A 124 -5.38 -18.73 3.40
N HIS A 125 -6.24 -17.97 4.05
CA HIS A 125 -7.05 -16.95 3.38
C HIS A 125 -6.17 -15.83 2.80
N LEU A 126 -5.19 -15.35 3.57
CA LEU A 126 -4.19 -14.40 3.07
C LEU A 126 -3.51 -14.90 1.80
N GLN A 127 -3.03 -16.14 1.80
CA GLN A 127 -2.37 -16.75 0.64
C GLN A 127 -3.30 -16.78 -0.59
N GLN A 128 -4.58 -17.13 -0.41
CA GLN A 128 -5.56 -17.14 -1.49
C GLN A 128 -5.84 -15.75 -2.06
N VAL A 129 -5.90 -14.75 -1.20
CA VAL A 129 -6.11 -13.35 -1.63
C VAL A 129 -4.86 -12.82 -2.32
N LEU A 130 -3.68 -13.04 -1.75
CA LEU A 130 -2.42 -12.57 -2.33
C LEU A 130 -2.09 -13.23 -3.67
N ALA A 131 -2.52 -14.47 -3.92
CA ALA A 131 -2.37 -15.14 -5.21
C ALA A 131 -3.09 -14.42 -6.38
N LYS A 132 -4.04 -13.53 -6.06
CA LYS A 132 -4.79 -12.75 -7.06
C LYS A 132 -4.24 -11.32 -7.23
N VAL A 133 -3.35 -10.90 -6.36
CA VAL A 133 -2.76 -9.55 -6.41
C VAL A 133 -1.83 -9.45 -7.62
N PRO A 134 -2.02 -8.45 -8.49
CA PRO A 134 -1.23 -8.30 -9.69
C PRO A 134 0.20 -7.86 -9.40
N VAL A 135 1.12 -8.27 -10.26
CA VAL A 135 2.50 -7.76 -10.27
C VAL A 135 2.57 -6.58 -11.21
N LEU A 136 2.99 -5.43 -10.72
CA LEU A 136 3.20 -4.22 -11.51
C LEU A 136 4.65 -3.74 -11.43
N GLN A 137 5.15 -3.23 -12.55
CA GLN A 137 6.39 -2.47 -12.53
C GLN A 137 6.18 -1.18 -11.72
N ASN A 138 7.19 -0.79 -10.93
CA ASN A 138 7.14 0.43 -10.12
C ASN A 138 6.78 1.67 -10.93
N THR A 139 7.30 1.78 -12.15
CA THR A 139 6.98 2.90 -13.05
C THR A 139 5.50 3.00 -13.37
N ILE A 140 4.80 1.88 -13.50
CA ILE A 140 3.35 1.85 -13.76
C ILE A 140 2.61 2.30 -12.50
N LEU A 141 2.96 1.77 -11.33
CA LEU A 141 2.36 2.17 -10.07
C LEU A 141 2.57 3.68 -9.82
N HIS A 142 3.77 4.19 -10.06
CA HIS A 142 4.05 5.62 -9.93
C HIS A 142 3.21 6.46 -10.89
N ARG A 143 3.02 6.03 -12.14
CA ARG A 143 2.14 6.74 -13.09
C ARG A 143 0.69 6.76 -12.63
N TYR A 144 0.17 5.64 -12.11
CA TYR A 144 -1.16 5.62 -11.51
C TYR A 144 -1.26 6.53 -10.28
N THR A 145 -0.22 6.57 -9.46
CA THR A 145 -0.14 7.46 -8.29
C THR A 145 -0.22 8.93 -8.70
N LEU A 146 0.52 9.33 -9.74
CA LEU A 146 0.48 10.69 -10.28
C LEU A 146 -0.88 11.03 -10.89
N MET A 147 -1.50 10.09 -11.61
CA MET A 147 -2.85 10.27 -12.14
C MET A 147 -3.87 10.45 -11.02
N MET A 148 -3.76 9.66 -9.95
CA MET A 148 -4.63 9.80 -8.78
C MET A 148 -4.47 11.17 -8.14
N HIS A 149 -3.22 11.63 -7.92
CA HIS A 149 -2.94 12.96 -7.41
C HIS A 149 -3.52 14.06 -8.30
N TYR A 150 -3.33 13.95 -9.62
CA TYR A 150 -3.89 14.91 -10.58
C TYR A 150 -5.43 14.95 -10.55
N CYS A 151 -6.09 13.80 -10.43
CA CYS A 151 -7.54 13.74 -10.31
C CYS A 151 -8.07 14.46 -9.05
N LEU A 152 -7.27 14.46 -7.97
CA LEU A 152 -7.66 15.08 -6.69
C LEU A 152 -7.36 16.58 -6.65
N THR A 153 -6.25 17.01 -7.24
CA THR A 153 -5.69 18.36 -7.04
C THR A 153 -5.66 19.22 -8.31
N GLY A 154 -5.68 18.60 -9.49
CA GLY A 154 -5.40 19.26 -10.77
C GLY A 154 -3.92 19.63 -10.96
N ILE A 155 -3.03 19.26 -10.03
CA ILE A 155 -1.60 19.58 -10.07
C ILE A 155 -0.84 18.44 -10.74
N HIS A 156 -0.03 18.76 -11.72
CA HIS A 156 0.87 17.82 -12.37
C HIS A 156 2.17 17.71 -11.58
N LEU A 157 2.54 16.49 -11.23
CA LEU A 157 3.79 16.14 -10.55
C LEU A 157 4.63 15.19 -11.42
N GLU A 158 5.92 15.12 -11.12
CA GLU A 158 6.84 14.15 -11.70
C GLU A 158 7.06 12.94 -10.76
N ILE A 159 7.64 11.85 -11.30
CA ILE A 159 7.90 10.64 -10.50
C ILE A 159 8.80 10.93 -9.30
N SER A 160 9.74 11.88 -9.43
CA SER A 160 10.62 12.32 -8.36
C SER A 160 9.90 12.97 -7.17
N ASP A 161 8.67 13.43 -7.37
CA ASP A 161 7.88 14.09 -6.33
C ASP A 161 7.09 13.09 -5.48
N ILE A 162 7.03 11.83 -5.92
CA ILE A 162 6.41 10.76 -5.15
C ILE A 162 7.35 10.38 -4.01
N ASN A 163 6.89 10.50 -2.78
CA ASN A 163 7.63 9.93 -1.66
C ASN A 163 7.45 8.41 -1.68
N SER A 164 8.57 7.71 -1.78
CA SER A 164 8.61 6.26 -1.72
C SER A 164 9.20 5.87 -0.36
N GLU A 165 8.39 5.85 0.66
CA GLU A 165 8.68 5.03 1.82
C GLU A 165 8.38 3.57 1.44
N THR A 166 9.19 3.07 0.52
CA THR A 166 9.21 1.64 0.30
C THR A 166 9.64 0.99 1.61
N PRO A 167 8.88 0.02 2.09
CA PRO A 167 9.41 -0.83 3.12
C PRO A 167 10.69 -1.44 2.58
N PRO A 168 11.53 -1.83 3.48
CA PRO A 168 12.68 -2.63 3.15
C PRO A 168 12.31 -3.67 2.11
N LYS A 169 13.14 -3.81 1.11
CA LYS A 169 13.08 -4.96 0.21
C LYS A 169 13.26 -6.18 1.09
N VAL A 170 12.17 -6.75 1.53
CA VAL A 170 12.12 -7.82 2.54
C VAL A 170 12.94 -9.05 2.16
N TYR A 171 13.34 -9.10 0.89
CA TYR A 171 14.12 -10.20 0.34
C TYR A 171 15.53 -9.79 -0.09
N ASP A 172 15.95 -8.57 0.19
CA ASP A 172 17.35 -8.20 0.04
C ASP A 172 18.04 -8.55 1.37
N PRO A 173 18.87 -9.61 1.41
CA PRO A 173 19.61 -9.96 2.62
C PRO A 173 20.57 -8.85 3.05
N THR A 174 20.84 -7.87 2.18
CA THR A 174 21.65 -6.70 2.49
C THR A 174 20.81 -5.54 3.04
N TYR A 175 19.49 -5.63 2.94
CA TYR A 175 18.63 -4.58 3.45
C TYR A 175 18.57 -4.61 4.97
N THR A 176 19.11 -3.59 5.55
CA THR A 176 18.96 -3.32 6.97
C THR A 176 17.94 -2.20 7.13
N PRO A 177 16.78 -2.44 7.73
CA PRO A 177 15.93 -1.35 8.16
C PRO A 177 16.75 -0.43 9.05
N ALA A 178 16.51 0.87 9.01
CA ALA A 178 17.15 1.84 9.87
C ALA A 178 17.06 1.46 11.37
N HIS A 179 16.20 0.52 11.70
CA HIS A 179 16.16 -0.15 12.98
C HIS A 179 16.61 -1.60 12.81
N ASP A 180 17.63 -2.00 13.54
CA ASP A 180 18.27 -3.31 13.55
C ASP A 180 17.36 -4.53 13.80
N ARG A 181 16.04 -4.36 13.83
CA ARG A 181 15.08 -5.45 14.09
C ARG A 181 15.21 -6.61 13.12
N HIS A 182 15.48 -6.33 11.85
CA HIS A 182 15.67 -7.40 10.87
C HIS A 182 16.98 -8.14 11.07
N LYS A 183 18.07 -7.43 11.41
CA LYS A 183 19.35 -8.06 11.75
C LYS A 183 19.25 -8.87 13.03
N VAL A 184 18.61 -8.31 14.05
CA VAL A 184 18.38 -9.03 15.32
C VAL A 184 17.59 -10.30 15.04
N TRP A 185 16.51 -10.19 14.26
CA TRP A 185 15.71 -11.36 13.89
C TRP A 185 16.48 -12.38 13.05
N MET A 186 17.26 -11.95 12.06
CA MET A 186 18.10 -12.83 11.26
C MET A 186 19.17 -13.53 12.11
N ALA A 187 19.76 -12.80 13.06
CA ALA A 187 20.72 -13.37 14.00
C ALA A 187 20.07 -14.38 14.96
N GLU A 188 18.89 -14.08 15.48
CA GLU A 188 18.10 -14.98 16.33
C GLU A 188 17.68 -16.28 15.60
N GLN A 189 17.49 -16.21 14.30
CA GLN A 189 17.16 -17.36 13.45
C GLN A 189 18.42 -18.12 12.95
N GLY A 190 19.63 -17.65 13.27
CA GLY A 190 20.88 -18.24 12.77
C GLY A 190 21.03 -18.10 11.26
N LEU A 191 20.46 -17.04 10.66
CA LEU A 191 20.47 -16.76 9.23
C LEU A 191 21.50 -15.68 8.83
N LEU A 192 22.30 -15.20 9.79
CA LEU A 192 23.46 -14.33 9.63
C LEU A 192 24.71 -15.10 9.99
#